data_15c9beeb08e8ab7beb43ed0dedd5abf9
#
_entry.id   15c9beeb08e8ab7beb43ed0dedd5abf9
#
_cell.length_a   1.000
_cell.length_b   1.000
_cell.length_c   1.000
_cell.angle_alpha   90.00
_cell.angle_beta   90.00
_cell.angle_gamma   90.00
#
_symmetry.space_group_name_H-M   'P 1'
#
loop_
_entity.id
_entity.type
_entity.pdbx_description
1 polymer ?
#
loop_
_entity_poly.entity_id
_entity_poly.type
_entity_poly.pdbx_seq_one_letter_code
_entity_poly.pdbx_strand_id
1 'polypeptide(L)'
;FLEPDSIMILDRKIYVIDAKYYKYGWSGALVHLPESTSINKQITYGEYIAENDKFMKNGKNPIVYNAFIMPYDSHGKRFPTGTSIHYIGSARSEWKDGKKKYENVLGILMDVKYLMGIDSRMDQSEILKLAELIEESCPV
;
A
#
# COMPACT_ATOMS: atom_id res chain seq x y z
N PHE A 1 -16.51 -4.26 10.71
CA PHE A 1 -15.76 -3.02 10.87
C PHE A 1 -14.45 -3.08 10.10
N LEU A 2 -14.23 -2.10 9.24
CA LEU A 2 -13.09 -2.11 8.34
C LEU A 2 -12.07 -1.07 8.78
N GLU A 3 -10.93 -1.52 9.30
CA GLU A 3 -9.82 -0.64 9.63
C GLU A 3 -8.57 -1.10 8.91
N PRO A 4 -7.84 -0.22 8.25
CA PRO A 4 -6.53 -0.56 7.74
C PRO A 4 -5.54 -0.59 8.91
N ASP A 5 -4.41 -1.29 8.74
CA ASP A 5 -3.38 -1.33 9.75
C ASP A 5 -2.77 0.05 10.00
N SER A 6 -2.65 0.86 8.95
CA SER A 6 -2.03 2.18 9.06
C SER A 6 -2.56 3.15 8.03
N ILE A 7 -2.60 4.40 8.40
CA ILE A 7 -2.88 5.50 7.48
C ILE A 7 -1.74 6.50 7.63
N MET A 8 -1.09 6.84 6.51
CA MET A 8 -0.13 7.92 6.47
C MET A 8 -0.82 9.15 5.87
N ILE A 9 -0.60 10.30 6.45
CA ILE A 9 -1.16 11.56 5.96
C ILE A 9 -0.01 12.51 5.68
N LEU A 10 0.14 12.91 4.42
CA LEU A 10 1.12 13.89 4.00
C LEU A 10 0.39 14.98 3.23
N ASP A 11 0.11 16.09 3.93
CA ASP A 11 -0.67 17.22 3.44
C ASP A 11 -2.06 16.74 2.99
N ARG A 12 -2.40 16.85 1.71
CA ARG A 12 -3.70 16.46 1.17
C ARG A 12 -3.75 15.01 0.71
N LYS A 13 -2.64 14.30 0.81
CA LYS A 13 -2.52 12.90 0.38
C LYS A 13 -2.68 11.96 1.56
N ILE A 14 -3.47 10.93 1.38
CA ILE A 14 -3.70 9.89 2.38
C ILE A 14 -3.31 8.55 1.77
N TYR A 15 -2.44 7.84 2.46
CA TYR A 15 -1.96 6.52 2.03
C TYR A 15 -2.53 5.48 2.98
N VAL A 16 -3.42 4.64 2.44
CA VAL A 16 -4.03 3.55 3.20
C VAL A 16 -3.12 2.34 3.04
N ILE A 17 -2.49 1.93 4.13
CA ILE A 17 -1.47 0.89 4.12
C ILE A 17 -1.90 -0.25 5.02
N ASP A 18 -1.85 -1.46 4.50
CA ASP A 18 -2.15 -2.66 5.25
C ASP A 18 -0.97 -3.62 5.14
N ALA A 19 -0.38 -3.93 6.28
CA ALA A 19 0.75 -4.87 6.32
C ALA A 19 0.21 -6.30 6.29
N LYS A 20 0.65 -7.08 5.31
CA LYS A 20 0.22 -8.45 5.11
C LYS A 20 1.42 -9.40 5.13
N TYR A 21 1.42 -10.33 6.06
CA TYR A 21 2.51 -11.30 6.21
C TYR A 21 2.30 -12.50 5.28
N TYR A 22 2.08 -12.24 4.00
CA TYR A 22 1.95 -13.28 3.00
C TYR A 22 3.32 -13.81 2.59
N LYS A 23 3.34 -15.08 2.19
CA LYS A 23 4.59 -15.76 1.81
C LYS A 23 5.15 -15.36 0.45
N TYR A 24 4.49 -14.48 -0.28
CA TYR A 24 4.93 -14.09 -1.62
C TYR A 24 6.39 -13.60 -1.64
N GLY A 25 6.78 -12.82 -0.64
CA GLY A 25 8.13 -12.28 -0.54
C GLY A 25 9.23 -13.33 -0.44
N TRP A 26 8.87 -14.56 -0.09
CA TRP A 26 9.80 -15.69 -0.01
C TRP A 26 9.62 -16.66 -1.16
N SER A 27 8.39 -16.92 -1.55
CA SER A 27 8.07 -17.95 -2.54
C SER A 27 7.99 -17.45 -3.97
N GLY A 28 7.59 -16.19 -4.17
CA GLY A 28 7.29 -15.63 -5.48
C GLY A 28 6.09 -16.28 -6.16
N ALA A 29 5.34 -17.13 -5.46
CA ALA A 29 4.20 -17.83 -6.02
C ALA A 29 2.94 -16.98 -5.97
N LEU A 30 2.19 -16.92 -7.08
CA LEU A 30 0.98 -16.10 -7.19
C LEU A 30 -0.08 -16.46 -6.15
N VAL A 31 -0.15 -17.74 -5.74
CA VAL A 31 -1.09 -18.20 -4.72
C VAL A 31 -0.84 -17.54 -3.36
N HIS A 32 0.33 -16.99 -3.13
CA HIS A 32 0.70 -16.32 -1.88
C HIS A 32 0.48 -14.80 -1.91
N LEU A 33 -0.16 -14.29 -2.95
CA LEU A 33 -0.59 -12.89 -3.01
C LEU A 33 -1.92 -12.68 -2.27
N PRO A 34 -2.24 -11.42 -1.90
CA PRO A 34 -3.53 -11.12 -1.27
C PRO A 34 -4.72 -11.56 -2.11
N GLU A 35 -5.74 -12.06 -1.45
CA GLU A 35 -6.97 -12.53 -2.11
C GLU A 35 -7.89 -11.37 -2.50
N SER A 36 -8.85 -11.67 -3.40
CA SER A 36 -9.84 -10.69 -3.89
C SER A 36 -10.60 -10.00 -2.77
N THR A 37 -10.96 -10.72 -1.72
CA THR A 37 -11.67 -10.15 -0.59
C THR A 37 -10.85 -9.07 0.12
N SER A 38 -9.55 -9.30 0.29
CA SER A 38 -8.65 -8.31 0.90
C SER A 38 -8.51 -7.09 0.01
N ILE A 39 -8.42 -7.29 -1.30
CA ILE A 39 -8.31 -6.21 -2.27
C ILE A 39 -9.58 -5.36 -2.27
N ASN A 40 -10.75 -6.00 -2.33
CA ASN A 40 -12.05 -5.29 -2.32
C ASN A 40 -12.26 -4.50 -1.02
N LYS A 41 -11.88 -5.09 0.11
CA LYS A 41 -11.95 -4.43 1.41
C LYS A 41 -11.11 -3.16 1.44
N GLN A 42 -9.91 -3.24 0.90
CA GLN A 42 -8.99 -2.12 0.85
C GLN A 42 -9.52 -1.00 -0.04
N ILE A 43 -10.10 -1.34 -1.19
CA ILE A 43 -10.71 -0.37 -2.10
C ILE A 43 -11.90 0.32 -1.43
N THR A 44 -12.77 -0.43 -0.75
CA THR A 44 -13.90 0.12 -0.02
C THR A 44 -13.43 1.11 1.03
N TYR A 45 -12.36 0.80 1.71
CA TYR A 45 -11.78 1.69 2.71
C TYR A 45 -11.29 3.00 2.09
N GLY A 46 -10.58 2.88 0.97
CA GLY A 46 -10.08 4.05 0.24
C GLY A 46 -11.22 4.94 -0.25
N GLU A 47 -12.28 4.34 -0.76
CA GLU A 47 -13.48 5.07 -1.19
C GLU A 47 -14.12 5.83 -0.04
N TYR A 48 -14.26 5.17 1.11
CA TYR A 48 -14.81 5.82 2.30
C TYR A 48 -13.99 7.05 2.70
N ILE A 49 -12.67 6.92 2.73
CA ILE A 49 -11.78 8.03 3.09
C ILE A 49 -11.87 9.16 2.04
N ALA A 50 -11.87 8.79 0.76
CA ALA A 50 -11.87 9.78 -0.31
C ALA A 50 -13.17 10.60 -0.35
N GLU A 51 -14.28 10.03 0.07
CA GLU A 51 -15.60 10.67 -0.05
C GLU A 51 -16.17 11.18 1.27
N ASN A 52 -15.54 10.91 2.40
CA ASN A 52 -16.06 11.33 3.69
C ASN A 52 -15.58 12.74 4.05
N ASP A 53 -16.52 13.59 4.43
CA ASP A 53 -16.25 15.00 4.74
C ASP A 53 -15.21 15.19 5.85
N LYS A 54 -15.11 14.27 6.79
CA LYS A 54 -14.14 14.41 7.89
C LYS A 54 -12.68 14.36 7.44
N PHE A 55 -12.43 13.86 6.23
CA PHE A 55 -11.07 13.82 5.67
C PHE A 55 -10.79 14.96 4.71
N MET A 56 -11.76 15.83 4.48
CA MET A 56 -11.58 17.00 3.63
C MET A 56 -10.64 17.99 4.30
N LYS A 57 -9.83 18.66 3.49
CA LYS A 57 -8.92 19.69 3.95
C LYS A 57 -9.08 20.92 3.06
N ASN A 58 -9.38 22.07 3.67
CA ASN A 58 -9.63 23.33 2.96
C ASN A 58 -10.72 23.18 1.88
N GLY A 59 -11.79 22.43 2.18
CA GLY A 59 -12.89 22.22 1.26
C GLY A 59 -12.60 21.30 0.10
N LYS A 60 -11.46 20.59 0.12
CA LYS A 60 -11.04 19.68 -0.96
C LYS A 60 -10.94 18.25 -0.45
N ASN A 61 -11.36 17.32 -1.28
CA ASN A 61 -11.21 15.89 -0.98
C ASN A 61 -9.74 15.48 -1.00
N PRO A 62 -9.32 14.54 -0.16
CA PRO A 62 -7.95 14.04 -0.19
C PRO A 62 -7.70 13.21 -1.44
N ILE A 63 -6.43 13.12 -1.80
CA ILE A 63 -5.96 12.17 -2.80
C ILE A 63 -5.59 10.89 -2.04
N VAL A 64 -6.25 9.78 -2.35
CA VAL A 64 -6.10 8.54 -1.58
C VAL A 64 -5.40 7.48 -2.41
N TYR A 65 -4.37 6.89 -1.82
CA TYR A 65 -3.60 5.78 -2.38
C TYR A 65 -3.79 4.55 -1.50
N ASN A 66 -3.74 3.37 -2.11
CA ASN A 66 -3.86 2.10 -1.42
C ASN A 66 -2.65 1.21 -1.68
N ALA A 67 -2.16 0.56 -0.65
CA ALA A 67 -1.06 -0.39 -0.80
C ALA A 67 -1.12 -1.51 0.23
N PHE A 68 -0.71 -2.70 -0.20
CA PHE A 68 -0.34 -3.78 0.71
C PHE A 68 1.17 -3.78 0.84
N ILE A 69 1.65 -3.88 2.07
CA ILE A 69 3.07 -4.02 2.37
C ILE A 69 3.29 -5.46 2.81
N MET A 70 4.17 -6.17 2.12
CA MET A 70 4.48 -7.56 2.41
C MET A 70 5.98 -7.71 2.70
N PRO A 71 6.33 -8.51 3.72
CA PRO A 71 7.74 -8.68 4.05
C PRO A 71 8.46 -9.51 2.99
N TYR A 72 9.75 -9.24 2.81
CA TYR A 72 10.61 -10.08 2.00
C TYR A 72 12.02 -10.09 2.58
N ASP A 73 12.80 -11.06 2.15
CA ASP A 73 14.19 -11.18 2.52
C ASP A 73 15.05 -10.61 1.37
N SER A 74 15.69 -9.47 1.63
CA SER A 74 16.54 -8.81 0.65
C SER A 74 17.80 -9.62 0.28
N HIS A 75 18.14 -10.63 1.09
CA HIS A 75 19.25 -11.54 0.81
C HIS A 75 18.80 -12.76 -0.02
N GLY A 76 17.50 -12.89 -0.24
CA GLY A 76 16.95 -13.97 -1.05
C GLY A 76 17.27 -13.77 -2.53
N LYS A 77 17.20 -14.87 -3.31
CA LYS A 77 17.56 -14.86 -4.72
C LYS A 77 16.45 -14.45 -5.67
N ARG A 78 15.23 -14.29 -5.18
CA ARG A 78 14.06 -14.05 -6.05
C ARG A 78 13.84 -12.58 -6.40
N PHE A 79 14.31 -11.67 -5.57
CA PHE A 79 14.09 -10.25 -5.75
C PHE A 79 15.43 -9.51 -5.74
N PRO A 80 15.51 -8.31 -6.36
CA PRO A 80 16.77 -7.57 -6.42
C PRO A 80 17.35 -7.34 -5.03
N THR A 81 18.63 -7.59 -4.90
CA THR A 81 19.36 -7.31 -3.67
C THR A 81 19.63 -5.82 -3.55
N GLY A 82 19.70 -5.32 -2.34
CA GLY A 82 20.06 -3.94 -2.07
C GLY A 82 18.92 -2.94 -2.07
N THR A 83 17.69 -3.36 -2.37
CA THR A 83 16.52 -2.49 -2.26
C THR A 83 15.72 -2.87 -1.01
N SER A 84 15.42 -1.88 -0.17
CA SER A 84 14.63 -2.09 1.03
C SER A 84 13.13 -2.13 0.75
N ILE A 85 12.68 -1.52 -0.34
CA ILE A 85 11.29 -1.54 -0.79
C ILE A 85 11.26 -1.83 -2.29
N HIS A 86 10.25 -2.58 -2.73
CA HIS A 86 10.15 -3.02 -4.12
C HIS A 86 8.69 -3.16 -4.55
N TYR A 87 8.31 -2.47 -5.62
CA TYR A 87 6.97 -2.55 -6.20
C TYR A 87 6.84 -3.80 -7.06
N ILE A 88 5.77 -4.57 -6.86
CA ILE A 88 5.56 -5.83 -7.58
C ILE A 88 4.35 -5.83 -8.51
N GLY A 89 3.52 -4.81 -8.48
CA GLY A 89 2.34 -4.72 -9.31
C GLY A 89 1.15 -4.20 -8.56
N SER A 90 0.03 -4.04 -9.24
CA SER A 90 -1.20 -3.56 -8.64
C SER A 90 -2.37 -4.49 -8.96
N ALA A 91 -3.39 -4.44 -8.11
CA ALA A 91 -4.61 -5.20 -8.30
C ALA A 91 -5.82 -4.26 -8.27
N ARG A 92 -6.86 -4.65 -8.99
CA ARG A 92 -8.13 -3.93 -9.04
C ARG A 92 -9.28 -4.88 -8.80
N SER A 93 -10.43 -4.32 -8.40
CA SER A 93 -11.67 -5.08 -8.37
C SER A 93 -12.29 -5.13 -9.77
N GLU A 94 -12.94 -6.24 -10.10
CA GLU A 94 -13.71 -6.36 -11.36
C GLU A 94 -14.86 -5.34 -11.42
N TRP A 95 -15.31 -4.86 -10.28
CA TRP A 95 -16.44 -3.93 -10.15
C TRP A 95 -16.05 -2.46 -10.28
N LYS A 96 -14.77 -2.16 -10.40
CA LYS A 96 -14.23 -0.81 -10.49
C LYS A 96 -13.40 -0.65 -11.75
N ASP A 97 -13.46 0.53 -12.36
CA ASP A 97 -12.74 0.79 -13.61
C ASP A 97 -11.26 1.17 -13.43
N GLY A 98 -10.82 1.35 -12.19
CA GLY A 98 -9.44 1.67 -11.88
C GLY A 98 -9.03 3.10 -12.19
N LYS A 99 -9.99 3.99 -12.46
CA LYS A 99 -9.69 5.38 -12.80
C LYS A 99 -9.30 6.24 -11.60
N LYS A 100 -9.72 5.83 -10.41
CA LYS A 100 -9.36 6.53 -9.18
C LYS A 100 -8.15 5.86 -8.56
N LYS A 101 -7.27 6.67 -7.97
CA LYS A 101 -6.01 6.16 -7.43
C LYS A 101 -6.20 5.04 -6.41
N TYR A 102 -7.15 5.21 -5.48
CA TYR A 102 -7.42 4.20 -4.45
C TYR A 102 -8.02 2.90 -4.98
N GLU A 103 -8.51 2.88 -6.22
CA GLU A 103 -9.04 1.66 -6.85
C GLU A 103 -7.94 0.73 -7.34
N ASN A 104 -6.69 1.19 -7.34
CA ASN A 104 -5.53 0.40 -7.69
C ASN A 104 -4.74 0.14 -6.41
N VAL A 105 -4.80 -1.10 -5.91
CA VAL A 105 -4.11 -1.48 -4.69
C VAL A 105 -2.71 -1.96 -5.05
N LEU A 106 -1.70 -1.21 -4.64
CA LEU A 106 -0.32 -1.51 -4.97
C LEU A 106 0.23 -2.59 -4.06
N GLY A 107 1.01 -3.50 -4.63
CA GLY A 107 1.74 -4.49 -3.87
C GLY A 107 3.18 -4.03 -3.71
N ILE A 108 3.65 -3.94 -2.49
CA ILE A 108 5.00 -3.49 -2.18
C ILE A 108 5.66 -4.49 -1.26
N LEU A 109 6.83 -4.96 -1.65
CA LEU A 109 7.67 -5.78 -0.79
C LEU A 109 8.58 -4.86 0.01
N MET A 110 8.69 -5.15 1.30
CA MET A 110 9.53 -4.36 2.18
C MET A 110 10.42 -5.30 2.99
N ASP A 111 11.69 -4.97 3.11
CA ASP A 111 12.62 -5.72 3.94
C ASP A 111 12.07 -5.78 5.36
N VAL A 112 12.24 -6.93 6.03
CA VAL A 112 11.70 -7.18 7.37
C VAL A 112 12.07 -6.07 8.35
N LYS A 113 13.25 -5.53 8.27
CA LYS A 113 13.71 -4.44 9.15
C LYS A 113 12.86 -3.17 8.99
N TYR A 114 12.50 -2.85 7.75
CA TYR A 114 11.65 -1.69 7.47
C TYR A 114 10.21 -1.95 7.86
N LEU A 115 9.71 -3.16 7.60
CA LEU A 115 8.35 -3.52 7.95
C LEU A 115 8.10 -3.42 9.45
N MET A 116 9.06 -3.85 10.27
CA MET A 116 8.97 -3.71 11.71
C MET A 116 8.97 -2.24 12.14
N GLY A 117 9.60 -1.37 11.38
CA GLY A 117 9.62 0.07 11.63
C GLY A 117 8.28 0.76 11.43
N ILE A 118 7.40 0.21 10.58
CA ILE A 118 6.08 0.81 10.33
C ILE A 118 5.25 0.89 11.62
N ASP A 119 5.31 -0.16 12.45
CA ASP A 119 4.54 -0.21 13.69
C ASP A 119 5.16 0.61 14.82
N SER A 120 6.42 0.94 14.73
CA SER A 120 7.11 1.61 15.82
C SER A 120 7.59 3.01 15.46
N ARG A 121 8.49 3.19 14.52
CA ARG A 121 9.05 4.52 14.21
C ARG A 121 9.80 4.54 12.89
N MET A 122 9.10 4.59 11.79
CA MET A 122 9.77 4.96 10.56
C MET A 122 10.23 6.41 10.68
N ASP A 123 11.45 6.70 10.32
CA ASP A 123 11.88 8.08 10.28
C ASP A 123 11.28 8.80 9.07
N GLN A 124 11.40 10.12 9.06
CA GLN A 124 10.79 10.96 8.04
C GLN A 124 11.25 10.59 6.62
N SER A 125 12.52 10.24 6.46
CA SER A 125 13.08 9.92 5.13
C SER A 125 12.53 8.60 4.59
N GLU A 126 12.30 7.62 5.45
CA GLU A 126 11.75 6.32 5.07
C GLU A 126 10.28 6.45 4.67
N ILE A 127 9.52 7.25 5.42
CA ILE A 127 8.12 7.54 5.11
C ILE A 127 8.02 8.21 3.73
N LEU A 128 8.88 9.17 3.45
CA LEU A 128 8.88 9.87 2.16
C LEU A 128 9.26 8.94 1.01
N LYS A 129 10.21 8.03 1.20
CA LYS A 129 10.58 7.04 0.18
C LYS A 129 9.40 6.12 -0.15
N LEU A 130 8.69 5.65 0.87
CA LEU A 130 7.53 4.81 0.66
C LEU A 130 6.44 5.56 -0.07
N ALA A 131 6.14 6.79 0.33
CA ALA A 131 5.15 7.63 -0.32
C ALA A 131 5.50 7.87 -1.79
N GLU A 132 6.75 8.18 -2.09
CA GLU A 132 7.22 8.40 -3.46
C GLU A 132 7.04 7.15 -4.32
N LEU A 133 7.41 5.98 -3.80
CA LEU A 133 7.25 4.72 -4.52
C LEU A 133 5.79 4.45 -4.83
N ILE A 134 4.90 4.69 -3.88
CA ILE A 134 3.45 4.51 -4.07
C ILE A 134 2.95 5.44 -5.17
N GLU A 135 3.31 6.71 -5.13
CA GLU A 135 2.86 7.70 -6.12
C GLU A 135 3.40 7.39 -7.51
N GLU A 136 4.67 7.05 -7.63
CA GLU A 136 5.30 6.74 -8.91
C GLU A 136 4.76 5.46 -9.53
N SER A 137 4.38 4.49 -8.69
CA SER A 137 3.93 3.18 -9.14
C SER A 137 2.43 3.12 -9.42
N CYS A 138 1.67 4.10 -8.97
CA CYS A 138 0.22 4.12 -9.18
C CYS A 138 -0.09 4.25 -10.68
N PRO A 139 -0.93 3.36 -11.27
CA PRO A 139 -1.21 3.37 -12.71
C PRO A 139 -1.94 4.61 -13.23
N VAL A 140 -2.56 5.37 -12.37
CA VAL A 140 -3.35 6.54 -12.77
C VAL A 140 -2.97 7.81 -12.02
#